data_1161bb6095935ca0712075f883179863
#
_entry.id   1161bb6095935ca0712075f883179863
#
_cell.length_a   1.000
_cell.length_b   1.000
_cell.length_c   1.000
_cell.angle_alpha   90.00
_cell.angle_beta   90.00
_cell.angle_gamma   90.00
#
_symmetry.space_group_name_H-M   'P 1'
#
loop_
_entity.id
_entity.type
_entity.pdbx_description
1 polymer ?
#
loop_
_entity_poly.entity_id
_entity_poly.type
_entity_poly.pdbx_seq_one_letter_code
_entity_poly.pdbx_strand_id
1 'polypeptide(L)'
;MNYVPGLEGVVVGETAISHVEGDIGRLSYRGRVIEDIVGMDYLEVAYLLLFGHEPDAAKLTEFSEYLARHGRLSRSELKLIEQMPASVHPMMALQAMICLLYTSDAADE
;
A
#
# COMPACT_ATOMS: atom_id res chain seq x y z
N MET A 1 4.60 35.01 -7.38
CA MET A 1 4.52 33.52 -7.51
C MET A 1 4.51 33.19 -8.99
N ASN A 2 5.48 32.42 -9.47
CA ASN A 2 5.46 31.97 -10.85
C ASN A 2 4.57 30.72 -10.94
N TYR A 3 3.55 30.81 -11.79
CA TYR A 3 2.70 29.66 -12.09
C TYR A 3 3.48 28.63 -12.92
N VAL A 4 3.58 27.39 -12.42
CA VAL A 4 4.24 26.28 -13.12
C VAL A 4 3.15 25.28 -13.54
N PRO A 5 2.83 25.17 -14.84
CA PRO A 5 1.87 24.20 -15.33
C PRO A 5 2.33 22.77 -15.06
N GLY A 6 1.44 21.92 -14.52
CA GLY A 6 1.73 20.51 -14.28
C GLY A 6 2.67 20.21 -13.12
N LEU A 7 3.00 21.19 -12.27
CA LEU A 7 3.87 21.05 -11.10
C LEU A 7 5.33 20.63 -11.44
N GLU A 8 5.76 20.77 -12.66
CA GLU A 8 7.14 20.44 -13.07
C GLU A 8 8.16 21.23 -12.24
N GLY A 9 9.11 20.55 -11.58
CA GLY A 9 10.12 21.14 -10.71
C GLY A 9 9.61 21.63 -9.35
N VAL A 10 8.34 21.42 -9.02
CA VAL A 10 7.79 21.76 -7.69
C VAL A 10 8.00 20.60 -6.73
N VAL A 11 8.82 20.82 -5.71
CA VAL A 11 9.02 19.86 -4.63
C VAL A 11 7.81 19.89 -3.69
N VAL A 12 7.09 18.79 -3.57
CA VAL A 12 5.89 18.66 -2.72
C VAL A 12 6.15 17.97 -1.39
N GLY A 13 7.27 17.27 -1.27
CA GLY A 13 7.66 16.57 -0.03
C GLY A 13 8.93 15.76 -0.23
N GLU A 14 9.41 15.21 0.88
CA GLU A 14 10.53 14.28 0.90
C GLU A 14 10.03 12.87 1.20
N THR A 15 10.68 11.86 0.63
CA THR A 15 10.40 10.45 0.90
C THR A 15 11.69 9.69 1.15
N ALA A 16 11.66 8.78 2.13
CA ALA A 16 12.73 7.82 2.38
C ALA A 16 12.38 6.41 1.85
N ILE A 17 11.21 6.25 1.20
CA ILE A 17 10.72 4.94 0.79
C ILE A 17 11.34 4.50 -0.53
N SER A 18 11.38 5.41 -1.52
CA SER A 18 11.84 5.07 -2.86
C SER A 18 12.72 6.16 -3.44
N HIS A 19 13.65 5.75 -4.30
CA HIS A 19 14.49 6.65 -5.08
C HIS A 19 14.56 6.14 -6.53
N VAL A 20 14.30 7.05 -7.48
CA VAL A 20 14.29 6.76 -8.91
C VAL A 20 15.38 7.58 -9.58
N GLU A 21 16.35 6.90 -10.16
CA GLU A 21 17.42 7.49 -10.96
C GLU A 21 17.13 7.20 -12.44
N GLY A 22 16.27 8.03 -13.05
CA GLY A 22 15.75 7.81 -14.40
C GLY A 22 16.84 7.78 -15.49
N ASP A 23 17.90 8.57 -15.33
CA ASP A 23 19.00 8.66 -16.30
C ASP A 23 19.76 7.35 -16.48
N ILE A 24 19.83 6.54 -15.44
CA ILE A 24 20.52 5.23 -15.45
C ILE A 24 19.55 4.05 -15.29
N GLY A 25 18.24 4.31 -15.24
CA GLY A 25 17.22 3.29 -15.12
C GLY A 25 17.25 2.53 -13.79
N ARG A 26 17.70 3.18 -12.70
CA ARG A 26 17.79 2.56 -11.39
C ARG A 26 16.62 2.94 -10.50
N LEU A 27 16.00 1.93 -9.89
CA LEU A 27 14.99 2.07 -8.85
C LEU A 27 15.50 1.42 -7.56
N SER A 28 15.34 2.10 -6.44
CA SER A 28 15.64 1.53 -5.13
C SER A 28 14.52 1.81 -4.13
N TYR A 29 14.31 0.86 -3.21
CA TYR A 29 13.40 0.96 -2.09
C TYR A 29 14.17 0.86 -0.78
N ARG A 30 14.02 1.84 0.11
CA ARG A 30 14.73 1.90 1.40
C ARG A 30 16.26 1.67 1.25
N GLY A 31 16.84 2.17 0.13
CA GLY A 31 18.27 2.03 -0.18
C GLY A 31 18.67 0.69 -0.82
N ARG A 32 17.73 -0.23 -1.04
CA ARG A 32 17.94 -1.50 -1.76
C ARG A 32 17.54 -1.35 -3.22
N VAL A 33 18.39 -1.76 -4.14
CA VAL A 33 18.04 -1.75 -5.57
C VAL A 33 16.99 -2.83 -5.86
N ILE A 34 16.12 -2.56 -6.86
CA ILE A 34 14.97 -3.42 -7.15
C ILE A 34 15.39 -4.85 -7.49
N GLU A 35 16.54 -5.03 -8.13
CA GLU A 35 17.09 -6.32 -8.52
C GLU A 35 17.37 -7.24 -7.31
N ASP A 36 17.74 -6.65 -6.17
CA ASP A 36 18.03 -7.41 -4.94
C ASP A 36 16.75 -7.88 -4.23
N ILE A 37 15.65 -7.17 -4.41
CA ILE A 37 14.41 -7.41 -3.67
C ILE A 37 13.32 -8.09 -4.50
N VAL A 38 13.47 -8.18 -5.83
CA VAL A 38 12.46 -8.79 -6.72
C VAL A 38 12.20 -10.27 -6.42
N GLY A 39 13.17 -10.95 -5.84
CA GLY A 39 13.06 -12.36 -5.44
C GLY A 39 12.57 -12.58 -4.00
N MET A 40 12.35 -11.51 -3.23
CA MET A 40 11.87 -11.60 -1.86
C MET A 40 10.35 -11.87 -1.82
N ASP A 41 9.87 -12.41 -0.70
CA ASP A 41 8.43 -12.56 -0.47
C ASP A 41 7.75 -11.18 -0.34
N TYR A 42 6.48 -11.10 -0.77
CA TYR A 42 5.70 -9.86 -0.71
C TYR A 42 5.67 -9.25 0.69
N LEU A 43 5.51 -10.08 1.74
CA LEU A 43 5.43 -9.60 3.11
C LEU A 43 6.75 -9.05 3.63
N GLU A 44 7.88 -9.61 3.19
CA GLU A 44 9.22 -9.10 3.51
C GLU A 44 9.43 -7.70 2.91
N VAL A 45 9.06 -7.53 1.63
CA VAL A 45 9.16 -6.24 0.95
C VAL A 45 8.19 -5.22 1.57
N ALA A 46 6.95 -5.62 1.87
CA ALA A 46 5.97 -4.75 2.53
C ALA A 46 6.49 -4.28 3.90
N TYR A 47 7.06 -5.19 4.68
CA TYR A 47 7.68 -4.87 5.97
C TYR A 47 8.85 -3.88 5.80
N LEU A 48 9.75 -4.13 4.85
CA LEU A 48 10.87 -3.24 4.53
C LEU A 48 10.38 -1.82 4.21
N LEU A 49 9.34 -1.69 3.38
CA LEU A 49 8.80 -0.39 2.99
C LEU A 49 8.19 0.36 4.18
N LEU A 50 7.44 -0.32 5.03
CA LEU A 50 6.76 0.28 6.18
C LEU A 50 7.73 0.63 7.31
N PHE A 51 8.64 -0.28 7.66
CA PHE A 51 9.50 -0.14 8.83
C PHE A 51 10.95 0.30 8.51
N GLY A 52 11.35 0.27 7.25
CA GLY A 52 12.67 0.76 6.80
C GLY A 52 13.83 -0.22 6.96
N HIS A 53 13.57 -1.44 7.40
CA HIS A 53 14.55 -2.52 7.55
C HIS A 53 13.91 -3.87 7.25
N GLU A 54 14.72 -4.87 6.93
CA GLU A 54 14.23 -6.23 6.72
C GLU A 54 13.77 -6.88 8.02
N PRO A 55 12.69 -7.68 7.98
CA PRO A 55 12.25 -8.44 9.14
C PRO A 55 13.19 -9.63 9.41
N ASP A 56 13.39 -9.96 10.67
CA ASP A 56 13.80 -11.30 11.04
C ASP A 56 12.62 -12.28 10.96
N ALA A 57 12.87 -13.58 11.09
CA ALA A 57 11.83 -14.61 10.98
C ALA A 57 10.69 -14.44 12.01
N ALA A 58 11.00 -13.97 13.21
CA ALA A 58 10.00 -13.73 14.25
C ALA A 58 9.10 -12.54 13.90
N LYS A 59 9.71 -11.44 13.45
CA LYS A 59 9.00 -10.23 12.99
C LYS A 59 8.14 -10.49 11.76
N LEU A 60 8.63 -11.29 10.82
CA LEU A 60 7.85 -11.66 9.64
C LEU A 60 6.61 -12.48 10.03
N THR A 61 6.76 -13.42 10.96
CA THR A 61 5.64 -14.22 11.47
C THR A 61 4.62 -13.32 12.18
N GLU A 62 5.06 -12.45 13.10
CA GLU A 62 4.20 -11.51 13.81
C GLU A 62 3.43 -10.59 12.84
N PHE A 63 4.11 -10.06 11.83
CA PHE A 63 3.51 -9.22 10.80
C PHE A 63 2.48 -9.97 9.96
N SER A 64 2.79 -11.19 9.54
CA SER A 64 1.86 -12.06 8.81
C SER A 64 0.60 -12.37 9.63
N GLU A 65 0.76 -12.71 10.90
CA GLU A 65 -0.36 -12.98 11.81
C GLU A 65 -1.20 -11.71 12.06
N TYR A 66 -0.56 -10.57 12.19
CA TYR A 66 -1.25 -9.28 12.32
C TYR A 66 -2.14 -9.02 11.11
N LEU A 67 -1.59 -9.13 9.89
CA LEU A 67 -2.35 -8.94 8.66
C LEU A 67 -3.49 -9.96 8.50
N ALA A 68 -3.24 -11.22 8.85
CA ALA A 68 -4.26 -12.27 8.78
C ALA A 68 -5.44 -12.02 9.75
N ARG A 69 -5.17 -11.42 10.90
CA ARG A 69 -6.22 -11.05 11.88
C ARG A 69 -7.03 -9.84 11.44
N HIS A 70 -6.35 -8.78 10.97
CA HIS A 70 -6.99 -7.50 10.65
C HIS A 70 -7.51 -7.41 9.20
N GLY A 71 -7.05 -8.29 8.30
CA GLY A 71 -7.52 -8.34 6.92
C GLY A 71 -8.84 -9.08 6.70
N ARG A 72 -9.54 -9.49 7.76
CA ARG A 72 -10.81 -10.21 7.62
C ARG A 72 -11.98 -9.25 7.62
N LEU A 73 -12.79 -9.36 6.58
CA LEU A 73 -14.05 -8.62 6.50
C LEU A 73 -15.09 -9.20 7.49
N SER A 74 -15.86 -8.32 8.10
CA SER A 74 -17.00 -8.69 8.93
C SER A 74 -18.12 -9.29 8.07
N ARG A 75 -19.08 -9.96 8.71
CA ARG A 75 -20.25 -10.53 8.03
C ARG A 75 -21.13 -9.46 7.36
N SER A 76 -21.18 -8.26 7.92
CA SER A 76 -21.92 -7.13 7.36
C SER A 76 -21.24 -6.58 6.10
N GLU A 77 -19.92 -6.47 6.10
CA GLU A 77 -19.15 -6.03 4.94
C GLU A 77 -19.21 -7.01 3.77
N LEU A 78 -19.12 -8.32 4.07
CA LEU A 78 -19.32 -9.36 3.06
C LEU A 78 -20.71 -9.29 2.42
N LYS A 79 -21.77 -9.07 3.23
CA LYS A 79 -23.12 -8.89 2.70
C LYS A 79 -23.25 -7.66 1.77
N LEU A 80 -22.55 -6.56 2.08
CA LEU A 80 -22.56 -5.39 1.19
C LEU A 80 -21.94 -5.71 -0.16
N ILE A 81 -20.85 -6.49 -0.18
CA ILE A 81 -20.26 -6.97 -1.44
C ILE A 81 -21.23 -7.85 -2.22
N GLU A 82 -21.87 -8.81 -1.55
CA GLU A 82 -22.85 -9.73 -2.17
C GLU A 82 -24.06 -9.01 -2.74
N GLN A 83 -24.45 -7.85 -2.18
CA GLN A 83 -25.58 -7.05 -2.65
C GLN A 83 -25.25 -6.14 -3.83
N MET A 84 -23.97 -6.01 -4.18
CA MET A 84 -23.58 -5.21 -5.34
C MET A 84 -24.11 -5.84 -6.64
N PRO A 85 -24.67 -5.04 -7.57
CA PRO A 85 -25.11 -5.56 -8.85
C PRO A 85 -23.95 -6.22 -9.61
N ALA A 86 -24.19 -7.39 -10.22
CA ALA A 86 -23.17 -8.08 -11.01
C ALA A 86 -22.68 -7.26 -12.23
N SER A 87 -23.43 -6.24 -12.62
CA SER A 87 -23.07 -5.32 -13.71
C SER A 87 -22.16 -4.17 -13.29
N VAL A 88 -21.89 -4.00 -11.98
CA VAL A 88 -21.01 -2.91 -11.53
C VAL A 88 -19.57 -3.18 -11.97
N HIS A 89 -18.88 -2.15 -12.42
CA HIS A 89 -17.47 -2.28 -12.79
C HIS A 89 -16.62 -2.65 -11.54
N PRO A 90 -15.74 -3.67 -11.60
CA PRO A 90 -14.98 -4.14 -10.43
C PRO A 90 -14.21 -3.04 -9.69
N MET A 91 -13.64 -2.08 -10.43
CA MET A 91 -12.91 -0.95 -9.80
C MET A 91 -13.84 0.00 -9.04
N MET A 92 -15.08 0.17 -9.49
CA MET A 92 -16.09 0.97 -8.76
C MET A 92 -16.53 0.24 -7.49
N ALA A 93 -16.72 -1.08 -7.56
CA ALA A 93 -17.01 -1.90 -6.40
C ALA A 93 -15.90 -1.83 -5.35
N LEU A 94 -14.64 -1.98 -5.79
CA LEU A 94 -13.46 -1.87 -4.93
C LEU A 94 -13.38 -0.48 -4.27
N GLN A 95 -13.56 0.59 -5.04
CA GLN A 95 -13.54 1.96 -4.51
C GLN A 95 -14.63 2.18 -3.46
N ALA A 96 -15.85 1.72 -3.72
CA ALA A 96 -16.96 1.86 -2.78
C ALA A 96 -16.70 1.11 -1.47
N MET A 97 -16.14 -0.10 -1.54
CA MET A 97 -15.82 -0.90 -0.37
C MET A 97 -14.67 -0.30 0.44
N ILE A 98 -13.62 0.19 -0.21
CA ILE A 98 -12.51 0.88 0.50
C ILE A 98 -13.05 2.11 1.24
N CYS A 99 -13.92 2.92 0.61
CA CYS A 99 -14.52 4.08 1.27
C CYS A 99 -15.35 3.68 2.49
N LEU A 100 -16.12 2.61 2.41
CA LEU A 100 -16.94 2.11 3.53
C LEU A 100 -16.07 1.61 4.69
N LEU A 101 -15.02 0.84 4.40
CA LEU A 101 -14.07 0.35 5.41
C LEU A 101 -13.36 1.50 6.11
N TYR A 102 -12.86 2.47 5.34
CA TYR A 102 -12.16 3.64 5.89
C TYR A 102 -13.06 4.49 6.81
N THR A 103 -14.35 4.64 6.47
CA THR A 103 -15.29 5.42 7.31
C THR A 103 -15.74 4.67 8.55
N SER A 104 -15.78 3.34 8.54
CA SER A 104 -16.10 2.55 9.74
C SER A 104 -14.97 2.60 10.77
N ASP A 105 -13.72 2.49 10.33
CA ASP A 105 -12.55 2.61 11.22
C ASP A 105 -12.45 4.00 11.87
N ALA A 106 -12.75 5.07 11.12
CA ALA A 106 -12.73 6.44 11.65
C ALA A 106 -13.85 6.76 12.65
N ALA A 107 -14.85 5.90 12.77
CA ALA A 107 -15.95 6.06 13.74
C ALA A 107 -15.67 5.36 15.09
N ASP A 108 -14.66 4.49 15.14
CA ASP A 108 -14.25 3.73 16.32
C ASP A 108 -13.06 4.38 17.08
N GLU A 109 -12.48 5.50 16.57
CA GLU A 109 -11.50 6.36 17.25
C GLU A 109 -12.18 7.55 17.95
#